data_d1be8b0f5f8e81ef5cace46c0e9657a6
#
_entry.id   d1be8b0f5f8e81ef5cace46c0e9657a6
#
_cell.length_a   1.000
_cell.length_b   1.000
_cell.length_c   1.000
_cell.angle_alpha   90.00
_cell.angle_beta   90.00
_cell.angle_gamma   90.00
#
_symmetry.space_group_name_H-M   'P 1'
#
loop_
_entity.id
_entity.type
_entity.pdbx_description
1 polymer ?
#
loop_
_entity_poly.entity_id
_entity_poly.type
_entity_poly.pdbx_seq_one_letter_code
_entity_poly.pdbx_strand_id
1 'polypeptide(L)'
;MNTLVIDLTHGGVKIAISLAKKGEKVYCYDIYNTLKDIDKQMFQIYNVELIELDDLKEFNGDLTVIYPIHLPLSNEDIKKYNPDLNYNFITHHQSIGEILTNWGHDINKIEITGVKGKTSCAFMLKEILIDSNPLLLSSLGAFVYENRKEIILQKNISITPANIKESIDLAYKLANPICGGENKNQIYNCAIFESSLGVTGIGDVGLLTNIIEDYPIAKNRLSASVAKRQIFNCNIVCCEKESLDKYYNNIPHKKINSFSLDDKSANLYASNVDYSLDETTIDLIYNKIKTKNGEVINGKITVKTFAPGSHHVLNVLGVVGTALSLNINENKIINGLKNYRGIPGRTNKKNIENITVIEEINPGINTKAIEASINMLPDDSYIISIGGDYGITCEEIDENAVVELINNLDKDILLTGEVGRNILNNVDRKIKFISNPAKIYDFAVKNNKNLLFIYRSEYKKLSKR
;
A
#
# COMPACT_ATOMS: atom_id res chain seq x y z
N MET A 1 -10.43 24.53 21.32
CA MET A 1 -9.03 24.31 20.94
C MET A 1 -8.88 24.73 19.49
N ASN A 2 -7.86 25.50 19.15
CA ASN A 2 -7.62 25.90 17.77
C ASN A 2 -6.87 24.78 17.05
N THR A 3 -7.31 24.46 15.81
CA THR A 3 -6.70 23.42 15.02
C THR A 3 -6.32 23.96 13.64
N LEU A 4 -5.05 23.85 13.26
CA LEU A 4 -4.52 24.22 11.94
C LEU A 4 -4.26 22.96 11.11
N VAL A 5 -4.90 22.85 9.96
CA VAL A 5 -4.66 21.76 9.00
C VAL A 5 -3.80 22.29 7.85
N ILE A 6 -2.63 21.71 7.66
CA ILE A 6 -1.69 22.08 6.59
C ILE A 6 -1.73 21.04 5.50
N ASP A 7 -1.61 21.46 4.25
CA ASP A 7 -1.70 20.65 3.02
C ASP A 7 -3.11 20.13 2.72
N LEU A 8 -3.80 20.86 1.88
CA LEU A 8 -5.16 20.53 1.45
C LEU A 8 -5.19 19.53 0.28
N THR A 9 -4.06 19.30 -0.39
CA THR A 9 -3.94 18.39 -1.55
C THR A 9 -4.07 16.92 -1.16
N HIS A 10 -3.42 16.51 -0.05
CA HIS A 10 -3.29 15.11 0.35
C HIS A 10 -4.30 14.68 1.41
N GLY A 11 -5.51 15.24 1.36
CA GLY A 11 -6.64 14.87 2.21
C GLY A 11 -6.96 15.85 3.34
N GLY A 12 -6.22 16.95 3.47
CA GLY A 12 -6.45 17.95 4.52
C GLY A 12 -7.84 18.56 4.48
N VAL A 13 -8.44 18.78 3.30
CA VAL A 13 -9.84 19.24 3.16
C VAL A 13 -10.80 18.33 3.91
N LYS A 14 -10.69 17.01 3.74
CA LYS A 14 -11.59 16.04 4.39
C LYS A 14 -11.37 15.98 5.90
N ILE A 15 -10.12 16.11 6.34
CA ILE A 15 -9.77 16.19 7.77
C ILE A 15 -10.39 17.44 8.38
N ALA A 16 -10.17 18.61 7.78
CA ALA A 16 -10.68 19.88 8.27
C ALA A 16 -12.22 19.87 8.40
N ILE A 17 -12.93 19.45 7.38
CA ILE A 17 -14.40 19.34 7.42
C ILE A 17 -14.85 18.33 8.49
N SER A 18 -14.12 17.23 8.69
CA SER A 18 -14.48 16.21 9.68
C SER A 18 -14.34 16.76 11.12
N LEU A 19 -13.30 17.56 11.37
CA LEU A 19 -13.07 18.20 12.66
C LEU A 19 -14.08 19.33 12.92
N ALA A 20 -14.35 20.18 11.92
CA ALA A 20 -15.37 21.23 12.00
C ALA A 20 -16.78 20.68 12.28
N LYS A 21 -17.14 19.53 11.68
CA LYS A 21 -18.38 18.79 12.01
C LYS A 21 -18.46 18.31 13.45
N LYS A 22 -17.33 18.12 14.12
CA LYS A 22 -17.24 17.78 15.55
C LYS A 22 -17.30 19.02 16.44
N GLY A 23 -17.38 20.23 15.88
CA GLY A 23 -17.45 21.50 16.60
C GLY A 23 -16.10 22.12 16.93
N GLU A 24 -15.02 21.65 16.32
CA GLU A 24 -13.70 22.26 16.49
C GLU A 24 -13.60 23.56 15.67
N LYS A 25 -12.81 24.52 16.17
CA LYS A 25 -12.45 25.71 15.40
C LYS A 25 -11.25 25.37 14.52
N VAL A 26 -11.48 25.32 13.21
CA VAL A 26 -10.51 24.80 12.23
C VAL A 26 -10.03 25.90 11.30
N TYR A 27 -8.71 26.01 11.21
CA TYR A 27 -7.99 26.84 10.26
C TYR A 27 -7.27 25.96 9.26
N CYS A 28 -7.08 26.43 8.02
CA CYS A 28 -6.40 25.68 6.96
C CYS A 28 -5.34 26.54 6.28
N TYR A 29 -4.20 25.95 5.98
CA TYR A 29 -3.16 26.53 5.14
C TYR A 29 -2.94 25.69 3.89
N ASP A 30 -3.18 26.27 2.70
CA ASP A 30 -3.03 25.59 1.40
C ASP A 30 -1.64 25.82 0.82
N ILE A 31 -0.64 25.11 1.35
CA ILE A 31 0.77 25.25 0.96
C ILE A 31 1.04 25.05 -0.54
N TYR A 32 0.14 24.38 -1.27
CA TYR A 32 0.31 24.07 -2.70
C TYR A 32 -0.64 24.85 -3.62
N ASN A 33 -1.52 25.69 -3.05
CA ASN A 33 -2.54 26.45 -3.80
C ASN A 33 -3.41 25.56 -4.70
N THR A 34 -3.88 24.45 -4.17
CA THR A 34 -4.65 23.44 -4.91
C THR A 34 -6.13 23.38 -4.53
N LEU A 35 -6.57 24.23 -3.60
CA LEU A 35 -7.95 24.26 -3.10
C LEU A 35 -8.94 24.65 -4.22
N LYS A 36 -9.91 23.78 -4.46
CA LYS A 36 -10.93 23.96 -5.48
C LYS A 36 -12.08 24.83 -4.98
N ASP A 37 -12.81 25.46 -5.87
CA ASP A 37 -13.96 26.32 -5.49
C ASP A 37 -15.06 25.55 -4.76
N ILE A 38 -15.27 24.28 -5.10
CA ILE A 38 -16.21 23.43 -4.36
C ILE A 38 -15.79 23.22 -2.90
N ASP A 39 -14.49 23.08 -2.64
CA ASP A 39 -13.95 22.90 -1.29
C ASP A 39 -14.04 24.21 -0.50
N LYS A 40 -13.84 25.37 -1.16
CA LYS A 40 -14.06 26.69 -0.53
C LYS A 40 -15.51 26.88 -0.09
N GLN A 41 -16.49 26.45 -0.91
CA GLN A 41 -17.90 26.47 -0.53
C GLN A 41 -18.16 25.58 0.70
N MET A 42 -17.57 24.38 0.73
CA MET A 42 -17.69 23.51 1.90
C MET A 42 -17.06 24.12 3.15
N PHE A 43 -15.93 24.81 3.03
CA PHE A 43 -15.29 25.53 4.14
C PHE A 43 -16.21 26.61 4.69
N GLN A 44 -16.89 27.38 3.84
CA GLN A 44 -17.91 28.36 4.27
C GLN A 44 -19.06 27.73 5.04
N ILE A 45 -19.58 26.58 4.55
CA ILE A 45 -20.69 25.86 5.21
C ILE A 45 -20.31 25.38 6.62
N TYR A 46 -19.06 24.93 6.80
CA TYR A 46 -18.59 24.37 8.07
C TYR A 46 -17.74 25.34 8.90
N ASN A 47 -17.69 26.63 8.53
CA ASN A 47 -16.92 27.68 9.23
C ASN A 47 -15.42 27.29 9.38
N VAL A 48 -14.81 26.74 8.32
CA VAL A 48 -13.38 26.52 8.23
C VAL A 48 -12.74 27.76 7.64
N GLU A 49 -11.73 28.32 8.32
CA GLU A 49 -11.07 29.56 7.92
C GLU A 49 -9.76 29.25 7.15
N LEU A 50 -9.55 29.90 6.00
CA LEU A 50 -8.26 29.87 5.32
C LEU A 50 -7.37 30.96 5.87
N ILE A 51 -6.12 30.60 6.17
CA ILE A 51 -5.12 31.53 6.73
C ILE A 51 -3.78 31.37 6.02
N GLU A 52 -2.96 32.41 6.08
CA GLU A 52 -1.54 32.32 5.80
C GLU A 52 -0.77 32.02 7.11
N LEU A 53 0.46 31.49 7.01
CA LEU A 53 1.24 31.20 8.23
C LEU A 53 1.59 32.47 9.04
N ASP A 54 1.68 33.64 8.38
CA ASP A 54 1.89 34.92 9.03
C ASP A 54 0.74 35.33 9.97
N ASP A 55 -0.48 34.86 9.71
CA ASP A 55 -1.65 35.12 10.55
C ASP A 55 -1.55 34.44 11.92
N LEU A 56 -0.66 33.44 12.07
CA LEU A 56 -0.40 32.80 13.36
C LEU A 56 0.07 33.79 14.45
N LYS A 57 0.60 34.94 14.06
CA LYS A 57 1.01 36.02 15.00
C LYS A 57 -0.15 36.54 15.87
N GLU A 58 -1.38 36.42 15.36
CA GLU A 58 -2.60 36.84 16.05
C GLU A 58 -3.18 35.77 16.98
N PHE A 59 -2.63 34.56 16.96
CA PHE A 59 -3.13 33.44 17.74
C PHE A 59 -2.53 33.44 19.14
N ASN A 60 -3.30 32.90 20.11
CA ASN A 60 -2.89 32.79 21.49
C ASN A 60 -3.26 31.41 22.07
N GLY A 61 -2.48 30.92 23.03
CA GLY A 61 -2.73 29.67 23.74
C GLY A 61 -2.34 28.41 22.97
N ASP A 62 -3.20 27.40 23.00
CA ASP A 62 -2.92 26.08 22.42
C ASP A 62 -3.30 26.03 20.95
N LEU A 63 -2.43 25.47 20.12
CA LEU A 63 -2.65 25.21 18.70
C LEU A 63 -2.27 23.78 18.35
N THR A 64 -3.23 22.96 17.90
CA THR A 64 -2.93 21.68 17.28
C THR A 64 -2.67 21.88 15.79
N VAL A 65 -1.49 21.45 15.33
CA VAL A 65 -1.09 21.49 13.92
C VAL A 65 -1.15 20.09 13.34
N ILE A 66 -1.99 19.92 12.33
CA ILE A 66 -2.23 18.64 11.62
C ILE A 66 -1.61 18.73 10.23
N TYR A 67 -0.68 17.84 9.93
CA TYR A 67 0.10 17.92 8.70
C TYR A 67 0.44 16.52 8.13
N PRO A 68 0.68 16.39 6.81
CA PRO A 68 1.13 15.12 6.25
C PRO A 68 2.58 14.85 6.61
N ILE A 69 2.93 13.59 6.83
CA ILE A 69 4.31 13.18 7.21
C ILE A 69 5.38 13.65 6.21
N HIS A 70 5.00 13.89 4.97
CA HIS A 70 5.89 14.36 3.91
C HIS A 70 5.89 15.88 3.70
N LEU A 71 5.32 16.65 4.65
CA LEU A 71 5.29 18.11 4.57
C LEU A 71 6.71 18.69 4.37
N PRO A 72 6.93 19.63 3.43
CA PRO A 72 8.25 20.23 3.22
C PRO A 72 8.72 21.18 4.31
N LEU A 73 7.85 21.56 5.25
CA LEU A 73 8.16 22.39 6.41
C LEU A 73 8.45 21.52 7.64
N SER A 74 9.40 21.94 8.46
CA SER A 74 9.62 21.34 9.78
C SER A 74 8.72 21.97 10.85
N ASN A 75 8.57 21.31 12.00
CA ASN A 75 7.86 21.89 13.14
C ASN A 75 8.50 23.20 13.59
N GLU A 76 9.81 23.29 13.55
CA GLU A 76 10.55 24.51 13.92
C GLU A 76 10.33 25.65 12.92
N ASP A 77 10.13 25.35 11.63
CA ASP A 77 9.78 26.38 10.64
C ASP A 77 8.39 26.99 10.94
N ILE A 78 7.44 26.17 11.38
CA ILE A 78 6.10 26.63 11.74
C ILE A 78 6.15 27.46 13.03
N LYS A 79 6.88 27.02 14.04
CA LYS A 79 7.03 27.74 15.33
C LYS A 79 7.64 29.14 15.18
N LYS A 80 8.43 29.41 14.13
CA LYS A 80 9.02 30.75 13.90
C LYS A 80 7.97 31.84 13.68
N TYR A 81 6.76 31.47 13.21
CA TYR A 81 5.68 32.44 12.98
C TYR A 81 5.06 32.96 14.29
N ASN A 82 5.00 32.13 15.33
CA ASN A 82 4.59 32.55 16.66
C ASN A 82 5.21 31.61 17.71
N PRO A 83 6.37 31.97 18.30
CA PRO A 83 7.07 31.17 19.31
C PRO A 83 6.32 31.02 20.65
N ASP A 84 5.36 31.89 20.93
CA ASP A 84 4.64 31.94 22.21
C ASP A 84 3.46 30.96 22.27
N LEU A 85 3.10 30.32 21.13
CA LEU A 85 2.04 29.32 21.11
C LEU A 85 2.50 27.99 21.71
N ASN A 86 1.58 27.35 22.40
CA ASN A 86 1.75 25.96 22.84
C ASN A 86 1.32 25.00 21.72
N TYR A 87 2.29 24.49 20.97
CA TYR A 87 2.05 23.66 19.81
C TYR A 87 1.90 22.18 20.15
N ASN A 88 0.86 21.55 19.62
CA ASN A 88 0.71 20.09 19.51
C ASN A 88 0.77 19.68 18.04
N PHE A 89 1.81 18.95 17.63
CA PHE A 89 2.00 18.50 16.24
C PHE A 89 1.56 17.05 16.07
N ILE A 90 0.58 16.81 15.21
CA ILE A 90 0.12 15.46 14.85
C ILE A 90 0.05 15.29 13.33
N THR A 91 0.22 14.05 12.86
CA THR A 91 0.14 13.76 11.44
C THR A 91 -1.32 13.63 10.96
N HIS A 92 -1.55 13.76 9.65
CA HIS A 92 -2.85 13.42 9.03
C HIS A 92 -3.31 12.01 9.43
N HIS A 93 -2.38 11.05 9.56
CA HIS A 93 -2.68 9.68 9.97
C HIS A 93 -3.19 9.64 11.42
N GLN A 94 -2.49 10.28 12.33
CA GLN A 94 -2.91 10.35 13.74
C GLN A 94 -4.27 11.04 13.90
N SER A 95 -4.47 12.18 13.20
CA SER A 95 -5.75 12.89 13.22
C SER A 95 -6.92 12.00 12.74
N ILE A 96 -6.74 11.24 11.67
CA ILE A 96 -7.77 10.29 11.24
C ILE A 96 -7.98 9.17 12.28
N GLY A 97 -6.91 8.68 12.91
CA GLY A 97 -7.02 7.74 14.03
C GLY A 97 -7.88 8.28 15.18
N GLU A 98 -7.67 9.53 15.59
CA GLU A 98 -8.49 10.22 16.60
C GLU A 98 -9.93 10.44 16.15
N ILE A 99 -10.14 10.82 14.88
CA ILE A 99 -11.49 10.95 14.32
C ILE A 99 -12.25 9.61 14.37
N LEU A 100 -11.55 8.49 14.15
CA LEU A 100 -12.11 7.14 14.08
C LEU A 100 -12.04 6.35 15.40
N THR A 101 -11.61 6.95 16.52
CA THR A 101 -11.40 6.25 17.81
C THR A 101 -12.60 5.39 18.22
N ASN A 102 -13.82 5.88 17.98
CA ASN A 102 -15.06 5.19 18.35
C ASN A 102 -15.68 4.37 17.20
N TRP A 103 -14.96 4.20 16.09
CA TRP A 103 -15.45 3.44 14.96
C TRP A 103 -14.99 1.98 14.99
N GLY A 104 -15.93 1.07 14.68
CA GLY A 104 -15.61 -0.32 14.38
C GLY A 104 -15.10 -1.13 15.58
N HIS A 105 -15.68 -0.95 16.77
CA HIS A 105 -15.32 -1.75 17.95
C HIS A 105 -15.59 -3.24 17.76
N ASP A 106 -16.61 -3.58 16.98
CA ASP A 106 -17.10 -4.95 16.79
C ASP A 106 -16.53 -5.65 15.55
N ILE A 107 -15.61 -4.99 14.82
CA ILE A 107 -15.02 -5.55 13.59
C ILE A 107 -13.51 -5.71 13.72
N ASN A 108 -12.94 -6.63 12.93
CA ASN A 108 -11.49 -6.73 12.78
C ASN A 108 -10.97 -5.66 11.83
N LYS A 109 -9.95 -4.93 12.26
CA LYS A 109 -9.31 -3.85 11.49
C LYS A 109 -7.86 -4.20 11.21
N ILE A 110 -7.49 -4.13 9.94
CA ILE A 110 -6.14 -4.40 9.45
C ILE A 110 -5.64 -3.15 8.73
N GLU A 111 -4.48 -2.67 9.10
CA GLU A 111 -3.78 -1.60 8.39
C GLU A 111 -2.49 -2.15 7.79
N ILE A 112 -2.22 -1.83 6.52
CA ILE A 112 -1.10 -2.36 5.77
C ILE A 112 -0.24 -1.22 5.25
N THR A 113 1.04 -1.24 5.58
CA THR A 113 2.04 -0.34 5.00
C THR A 113 3.31 -1.11 4.63
N GLY A 114 4.25 -0.46 4.00
CA GLY A 114 5.52 -1.02 3.53
C GLY A 114 5.92 -0.45 2.18
N VAL A 115 7.06 -0.87 1.65
CA VAL A 115 7.55 -0.38 0.35
C VAL A 115 6.91 -1.15 -0.80
N LYS A 116 6.96 -2.47 -0.77
CA LYS A 116 6.38 -3.36 -1.79
C LYS A 116 5.37 -4.34 -1.18
N GLY A 117 4.50 -4.92 -2.01
CA GLY A 117 3.60 -6.00 -1.61
C GLY A 117 2.28 -5.59 -0.95
N LYS A 118 2.08 -4.34 -0.54
CA LYS A 118 0.88 -3.86 0.18
C LYS A 118 -0.44 -4.29 -0.47
N THR A 119 -0.62 -3.97 -1.75
CA THR A 119 -1.85 -4.28 -2.49
C THR A 119 -2.08 -5.79 -2.59
N SER A 120 -1.01 -6.57 -2.86
CA SER A 120 -1.10 -8.03 -2.91
C SER A 120 -1.52 -8.61 -1.55
N CYS A 121 -0.93 -8.13 -0.45
CA CYS A 121 -1.33 -8.53 0.90
C CYS A 121 -2.79 -8.17 1.21
N ALA A 122 -3.23 -6.97 0.82
CA ALA A 122 -4.61 -6.53 1.02
C ALA A 122 -5.62 -7.45 0.31
N PHE A 123 -5.33 -7.86 -0.93
CA PHE A 123 -6.20 -8.77 -1.67
C PHE A 123 -6.11 -10.23 -1.19
N MET A 124 -4.94 -10.72 -0.74
CA MET A 124 -4.85 -12.04 -0.09
C MET A 124 -5.67 -12.07 1.22
N LEU A 125 -5.56 -11.03 2.05
CA LEU A 125 -6.37 -10.90 3.27
C LEU A 125 -7.86 -10.80 2.95
N LYS A 126 -8.24 -10.10 1.88
CA LYS A 126 -9.61 -10.04 1.39
C LYS A 126 -10.14 -11.44 1.07
N GLU A 127 -9.37 -12.30 0.40
CA GLU A 127 -9.78 -13.69 0.12
C GLU A 127 -9.92 -14.53 1.40
N ILE A 128 -9.03 -14.38 2.37
CA ILE A 128 -9.11 -15.07 3.67
C ILE A 128 -10.36 -14.64 4.45
N LEU A 129 -10.70 -13.36 4.39
CA LEU A 129 -11.78 -12.74 5.15
C LEU A 129 -13.07 -12.54 4.34
N ILE A 130 -13.19 -13.15 3.16
CA ILE A 130 -14.29 -12.90 2.22
C ILE A 130 -15.67 -13.16 2.82
N ASP A 131 -15.78 -14.16 3.70
CA ASP A 131 -17.04 -14.51 4.40
C ASP A 131 -17.38 -13.52 5.53
N SER A 132 -16.46 -12.62 5.88
CA SER A 132 -16.69 -11.52 6.82
C SER A 132 -17.07 -10.21 6.12
N ASN A 133 -17.42 -10.26 4.84
CA ASN A 133 -17.80 -9.09 4.06
C ASN A 133 -16.80 -7.92 4.21
N PRO A 134 -15.56 -8.02 3.75
CA PRO A 134 -14.55 -7.00 4.01
C PRO A 134 -14.84 -5.66 3.34
N LEU A 135 -14.62 -4.56 4.07
CA LEU A 135 -14.40 -3.23 3.52
C LEU A 135 -12.91 -3.12 3.17
N LEU A 136 -12.58 -2.88 1.91
CA LEU A 136 -11.21 -2.80 1.42
C LEU A 136 -10.91 -1.43 0.82
N LEU A 137 -9.87 -0.75 1.31
CA LEU A 137 -9.22 0.36 0.63
C LEU A 137 -7.85 -0.09 0.12
N SER A 138 -7.61 0.08 -1.17
CA SER A 138 -6.34 -0.24 -1.81
C SER A 138 -6.00 0.76 -2.92
N SER A 139 -4.80 0.67 -3.48
CA SER A 139 -4.39 1.46 -4.66
C SER A 139 -5.26 1.20 -5.91
N LEU A 140 -6.08 0.15 -5.92
CA LEU A 140 -7.02 -0.16 -7.00
C LEU A 140 -8.40 0.46 -6.81
N GLY A 141 -8.73 0.89 -5.59
CA GLY A 141 -10.02 1.48 -5.26
C GLY A 141 -10.47 1.19 -3.84
N ALA A 142 -11.69 1.65 -3.53
CA ALA A 142 -12.43 1.30 -2.32
C ALA A 142 -13.58 0.35 -2.69
N PHE A 143 -13.70 -0.74 -1.95
CA PHE A 143 -14.62 -1.84 -2.23
C PHE A 143 -15.30 -2.33 -0.95
N VAL A 144 -16.51 -2.87 -1.09
CA VAL A 144 -17.11 -3.76 -0.10
C VAL A 144 -17.41 -5.09 -0.78
N TYR A 145 -17.19 -6.18 -0.07
CA TYR A 145 -17.53 -7.51 -0.56
C TYR A 145 -18.72 -8.02 0.28
N GLU A 146 -19.90 -8.00 -0.27
CA GLU A 146 -21.11 -8.50 0.38
C GLU A 146 -21.49 -9.85 -0.21
N ASN A 147 -21.59 -10.88 0.63
CA ASN A 147 -21.88 -12.25 0.18
C ASN A 147 -20.94 -12.70 -0.97
N ARG A 148 -19.65 -12.41 -0.85
CA ARG A 148 -18.58 -12.66 -1.82
C ARG A 148 -18.71 -11.88 -3.14
N LYS A 149 -19.65 -10.96 -3.27
CA LYS A 149 -19.82 -10.10 -4.45
C LYS A 149 -19.12 -8.76 -4.22
N GLU A 150 -18.32 -8.35 -5.19
CA GLU A 150 -17.64 -7.06 -5.15
C GLU A 150 -18.62 -5.92 -5.45
N ILE A 151 -18.63 -4.94 -4.57
CA ILE A 151 -19.30 -3.66 -4.75
C ILE A 151 -18.24 -2.57 -4.76
N ILE A 152 -18.11 -1.87 -5.86
CA ILE A 152 -17.14 -0.78 -5.99
C ILE A 152 -17.73 0.48 -5.37
N LEU A 153 -17.14 0.95 -4.28
CA LEU A 153 -17.52 2.22 -3.66
C LEU A 153 -16.93 3.40 -4.45
N GLN A 154 -15.65 3.33 -4.78
CA GLN A 154 -14.97 4.36 -5.55
C GLN A 154 -13.76 3.79 -6.28
N LYS A 155 -13.68 4.06 -7.59
CA LYS A 155 -12.47 3.84 -8.40
C LYS A 155 -11.55 5.06 -8.29
N ASN A 156 -10.25 4.84 -8.49
CA ASN A 156 -9.24 5.92 -8.51
C ASN A 156 -9.21 6.76 -7.22
N ILE A 157 -9.32 6.11 -6.08
CA ILE A 157 -9.10 6.69 -4.77
C ILE A 157 -7.64 6.44 -4.35
N SER A 158 -6.98 7.44 -3.79
CA SER A 158 -5.62 7.29 -3.27
C SER A 158 -5.62 6.62 -1.88
N ILE A 159 -4.50 6.04 -1.51
CA ILE A 159 -4.32 5.36 -0.22
C ILE A 159 -3.76 6.32 0.85
N THR A 160 -4.44 7.47 1.01
CA THR A 160 -4.15 8.46 2.04
C THR A 160 -5.00 8.20 3.30
N PRO A 161 -4.60 8.72 4.48
CA PRO A 161 -5.38 8.52 5.70
C PRO A 161 -6.82 9.06 5.59
N ALA A 162 -7.03 10.22 4.96
CA ALA A 162 -8.35 10.78 4.76
C ALA A 162 -9.27 9.88 3.93
N ASN A 163 -8.71 9.09 3.02
CA ASN A 163 -9.48 8.16 2.19
C ASN A 163 -9.86 6.87 2.92
N ILE A 164 -9.21 6.55 4.04
CA ILE A 164 -9.69 5.53 4.98
C ILE A 164 -11.06 5.95 5.50
N LYS A 165 -11.17 7.16 6.04
CA LYS A 165 -12.46 7.70 6.50
C LYS A 165 -13.47 7.80 5.36
N GLU A 166 -13.06 8.25 4.18
CA GLU A 166 -13.96 8.34 3.02
C GLU A 166 -14.53 6.98 2.62
N SER A 167 -13.71 5.92 2.60
CA SER A 167 -14.20 4.56 2.28
C SER A 167 -15.23 4.07 3.29
N ILE A 168 -15.05 4.40 4.58
CA ILE A 168 -16.01 4.11 5.64
C ILE A 168 -17.33 4.88 5.41
N ASP A 169 -17.24 6.18 5.10
CA ASP A 169 -18.40 7.03 4.85
C ASP A 169 -19.18 6.58 3.60
N LEU A 170 -18.49 6.14 2.55
CA LEU A 170 -19.11 5.60 1.34
C LEU A 170 -19.83 4.27 1.62
N ALA A 171 -19.20 3.38 2.38
CA ALA A 171 -19.81 2.13 2.78
C ALA A 171 -21.06 2.37 3.67
N TYR A 172 -20.99 3.35 4.59
CA TYR A 172 -22.14 3.76 5.41
C TYR A 172 -23.28 4.31 4.56
N LYS A 173 -22.99 5.17 3.59
CA LYS A 173 -24.01 5.72 2.67
C LYS A 173 -24.66 4.64 1.81
N LEU A 174 -23.89 3.66 1.36
CA LEU A 174 -24.39 2.52 0.60
C LEU A 174 -25.38 1.70 1.44
N ALA A 175 -25.05 1.45 2.71
CA ALA A 175 -25.91 0.72 3.64
C ALA A 175 -27.16 1.48 4.09
N ASN A 176 -27.13 2.82 4.03
CA ASN A 176 -28.16 3.72 4.55
C ASN A 176 -28.54 4.76 3.48
N PRO A 177 -29.19 4.36 2.38
CA PRO A 177 -29.47 5.26 1.24
C PRO A 177 -30.50 6.36 1.54
N ILE A 178 -31.31 6.20 2.60
CA ILE A 178 -32.34 7.18 3.01
C ILE A 178 -31.84 7.88 4.29
N CYS A 179 -31.60 9.19 4.19
CA CYS A 179 -31.30 10.02 5.37
C CYS A 179 -32.50 10.04 6.31
N GLY A 180 -32.43 9.42 7.48
CA GLY A 180 -33.42 9.57 8.55
C GLY A 180 -33.82 8.32 9.32
N GLY A 181 -33.27 7.16 9.04
CA GLY A 181 -33.54 5.95 9.83
C GLY A 181 -32.48 5.69 10.89
N GLU A 182 -32.85 5.38 12.12
CA GLU A 182 -31.94 4.99 13.22
C GLU A 182 -31.27 3.61 13.01
N ASN A 183 -31.57 2.90 11.94
CA ASN A 183 -30.98 1.60 11.62
C ASN A 183 -29.59 1.79 10.98
N LYS A 184 -28.55 1.75 11.79
CA LYS A 184 -27.14 1.67 11.36
C LYS A 184 -26.86 0.27 10.80
N ASN A 185 -27.36 -0.04 9.63
CA ASN A 185 -27.00 -1.27 8.95
C ASN A 185 -25.53 -1.19 8.52
N GLN A 186 -24.71 -2.06 9.07
CA GLN A 186 -23.32 -2.23 8.64
C GLN A 186 -23.26 -3.43 7.72
N ILE A 187 -22.76 -3.24 6.49
CA ILE A 187 -22.69 -4.29 5.46
C ILE A 187 -21.35 -5.03 5.44
N TYR A 188 -20.42 -4.67 6.33
CA TYR A 188 -19.11 -5.30 6.45
C TYR A 188 -18.80 -5.64 7.91
N ASN A 189 -18.03 -6.71 8.14
CA ASN A 189 -17.63 -7.19 9.47
C ASN A 189 -16.12 -7.21 9.68
N CYS A 190 -15.35 -6.72 8.71
CA CYS A 190 -13.92 -6.44 8.86
C CYS A 190 -13.53 -5.32 7.90
N ALA A 191 -12.39 -4.69 8.16
CA ALA A 191 -11.83 -3.63 7.35
C ALA A 191 -10.34 -3.86 7.09
N ILE A 192 -9.90 -3.62 5.84
CA ILE A 192 -8.54 -3.78 5.37
C ILE A 192 -8.14 -2.48 4.68
N PHE A 193 -7.16 -1.77 5.22
CA PHE A 193 -6.73 -0.47 4.72
C PHE A 193 -5.26 -0.50 4.31
N GLU A 194 -5.01 -0.37 3.01
CA GLU A 194 -3.69 -0.10 2.47
C GLU A 194 -3.36 1.39 2.65
N SER A 195 -2.17 1.71 3.16
CA SER A 195 -1.68 3.07 3.30
C SER A 195 -0.25 3.22 2.80
N SER A 196 0.06 4.37 2.21
CA SER A 196 1.37 4.61 1.57
C SER A 196 2.47 4.91 2.57
N LEU A 197 2.33 5.97 3.37
CA LEU A 197 3.40 6.55 4.20
C LEU A 197 3.14 6.44 5.70
N GLY A 198 2.43 5.41 6.14
CA GLY A 198 2.11 5.21 7.54
C GLY A 198 0.70 4.67 7.70
N VAL A 199 0.19 4.65 8.92
CA VAL A 199 -1.13 4.13 9.24
C VAL A 199 -1.80 5.02 10.29
N THR A 200 -3.11 4.88 10.45
CA THR A 200 -3.86 5.67 11.44
C THR A 200 -3.69 5.15 12.87
N GLY A 201 -3.29 3.89 13.02
CA GLY A 201 -3.10 3.23 14.32
C GLY A 201 -4.37 2.64 14.92
N ILE A 202 -5.50 2.65 14.20
CA ILE A 202 -6.75 2.04 14.66
C ILE A 202 -6.78 0.51 14.45
N GLY A 203 -5.79 -0.03 13.75
CA GLY A 203 -5.72 -1.46 13.41
C GLY A 203 -5.63 -2.36 14.63
N ASP A 204 -6.42 -3.42 14.67
CA ASP A 204 -6.18 -4.54 15.59
C ASP A 204 -4.86 -5.23 15.24
N VAL A 205 -4.56 -5.32 13.94
CA VAL A 205 -3.27 -5.78 13.44
C VAL A 205 -2.77 -4.83 12.37
N GLY A 206 -1.52 -4.37 12.53
CA GLY A 206 -0.76 -3.67 11.52
C GLY A 206 0.16 -4.64 10.78
N LEU A 207 0.19 -4.59 9.45
CA LEU A 207 1.13 -5.35 8.62
C LEU A 207 2.15 -4.41 7.98
N LEU A 208 3.42 -4.53 8.37
CA LEU A 208 4.56 -3.94 7.66
C LEU A 208 5.14 -4.99 6.71
N THR A 209 4.88 -4.84 5.41
CA THR A 209 5.29 -5.83 4.41
C THR A 209 6.80 -5.95 4.27
N ASN A 210 7.50 -4.84 4.07
CA ASN A 210 8.96 -4.72 4.04
C ASN A 210 9.41 -3.26 3.93
N ILE A 211 10.71 -3.02 4.17
CA ILE A 211 11.46 -1.79 3.83
C ILE A 211 12.66 -2.20 2.96
N ILE A 212 12.37 -2.78 1.81
CA ILE A 212 13.42 -3.24 0.87
C ILE A 212 14.31 -2.09 0.37
N GLU A 213 13.75 -0.89 0.36
CA GLU A 213 14.42 0.35 0.00
C GLU A 213 13.90 1.48 0.87
N ASP A 214 14.79 2.16 1.59
CA ASP A 214 14.42 3.28 2.45
C ASP A 214 14.61 4.61 1.71
N TYR A 215 13.64 4.97 0.88
CA TYR A 215 13.69 6.18 0.06
C TYR A 215 13.42 7.45 0.87
N PRO A 216 14.02 8.59 0.47
CA PRO A 216 13.83 9.86 1.13
C PRO A 216 12.43 10.44 0.84
N ILE A 217 11.87 11.14 1.85
CA ILE A 217 10.61 11.90 1.78
C ILE A 217 10.79 13.29 2.37
N ALA A 218 9.78 14.16 2.29
CA ALA A 218 9.79 15.50 2.89
C ALA A 218 11.03 16.33 2.47
N LYS A 219 11.36 16.35 1.18
CA LYS A 219 12.58 17.00 0.64
C LYS A 219 13.86 16.48 1.30
N ASN A 220 14.01 15.18 1.43
CA ASN A 220 15.16 14.47 2.04
C ASN A 220 15.35 14.68 3.55
N ARG A 221 14.35 15.22 4.26
CA ARG A 221 14.44 15.39 5.73
C ARG A 221 14.10 14.12 6.51
N LEU A 222 13.27 13.27 5.92
CA LEU A 222 12.81 12.01 6.51
C LEU A 222 12.99 10.89 5.50
N SER A 223 12.87 9.65 5.99
CA SER A 223 12.86 8.45 5.16
C SER A 223 11.52 7.70 5.26
N ALA A 224 11.29 6.79 4.33
CA ALA A 224 10.11 5.94 4.31
C ALA A 224 9.98 5.11 5.60
N SER A 225 11.09 4.60 6.14
CA SER A 225 11.11 3.84 7.40
C SER A 225 10.60 4.68 8.57
N VAL A 226 10.99 5.96 8.64
CA VAL A 226 10.52 6.88 9.69
C VAL A 226 9.00 7.09 9.60
N ALA A 227 8.47 7.31 8.39
CA ALA A 227 7.04 7.50 8.18
C ALA A 227 6.24 6.23 8.54
N LYS A 228 6.72 5.07 8.12
CA LYS A 228 6.05 3.77 8.34
C LYS A 228 6.13 3.28 9.78
N ARG A 229 6.98 3.89 10.62
CA ARG A 229 7.03 3.61 12.06
C ARG A 229 5.67 3.75 12.76
N GLN A 230 4.74 4.52 12.21
CA GLN A 230 3.38 4.65 12.75
C GLN A 230 2.63 3.31 12.84
N ILE A 231 3.07 2.26 12.11
CA ILE A 231 2.48 0.92 12.19
C ILE A 231 2.50 0.36 13.61
N PHE A 232 3.49 0.76 14.44
CA PHE A 232 3.61 0.33 15.83
C PHE A 232 2.58 0.97 16.77
N ASN A 233 1.68 1.82 16.26
CA ASN A 233 0.49 2.29 16.99
C ASN A 233 -0.67 1.28 16.92
N CYS A 234 -0.63 0.29 16.03
CA CYS A 234 -1.59 -0.82 16.02
C CYS A 234 -1.42 -1.73 17.24
N ASN A 235 -2.49 -2.45 17.64
CA ASN A 235 -2.45 -3.30 18.83
C ASN A 235 -1.46 -4.45 18.72
N ILE A 236 -1.37 -5.10 17.55
CA ILE A 236 -0.39 -6.12 17.19
C ILE A 236 0.26 -5.69 15.88
N VAL A 237 1.55 -5.98 15.71
CA VAL A 237 2.27 -5.68 14.47
C VAL A 237 2.87 -6.95 13.91
N CYS A 238 2.49 -7.30 12.68
CA CYS A 238 3.21 -8.27 11.88
C CYS A 238 4.25 -7.53 11.04
N CYS A 239 5.52 -7.84 11.22
CA CYS A 239 6.64 -7.11 10.62
C CYS A 239 7.64 -8.07 9.98
N GLU A 240 8.04 -7.76 8.75
CA GLU A 240 9.16 -8.47 8.12
C GLU A 240 10.42 -8.32 8.98
N LYS A 241 11.09 -9.46 9.21
CA LYS A 241 12.18 -9.60 10.20
C LYS A 241 13.38 -8.70 9.88
N GLU A 242 13.80 -8.65 8.62
CA GLU A 242 14.93 -7.82 8.20
C GLU A 242 14.63 -6.32 8.41
N SER A 243 13.44 -5.87 8.03
CA SER A 243 12.99 -4.50 8.28
C SER A 243 12.88 -4.17 9.77
N LEU A 244 12.41 -5.13 10.58
CA LEU A 244 12.33 -4.98 12.03
C LEU A 244 13.71 -4.77 12.64
N ASP A 245 14.66 -5.63 12.32
CA ASP A 245 16.00 -5.61 12.89
C ASP A 245 16.80 -4.38 12.45
N LYS A 246 16.64 -3.97 11.18
CA LYS A 246 17.39 -2.86 10.62
C LYS A 246 16.88 -1.49 11.07
N TYR A 247 15.56 -1.31 11.14
CA TYR A 247 14.97 0.04 11.32
C TYR A 247 14.22 0.21 12.64
N TYR A 248 13.80 -0.89 13.30
CA TYR A 248 12.82 -0.83 14.39
C TYR A 248 13.19 -1.64 15.63
N ASN A 249 14.44 -2.11 15.74
CA ASN A 249 14.92 -2.93 16.86
C ASN A 249 14.77 -2.27 18.24
N ASN A 250 14.73 -0.94 18.30
CA ASN A 250 14.62 -0.16 19.53
C ASN A 250 13.19 0.31 19.84
N ILE A 251 12.17 -0.14 19.08
CA ILE A 251 10.79 0.26 19.35
C ILE A 251 10.21 -0.57 20.49
N PRO A 252 9.78 0.04 21.59
CA PRO A 252 9.17 -0.68 22.71
C PRO A 252 7.73 -1.09 22.34
N HIS A 253 7.57 -2.15 21.55
CA HIS A 253 6.27 -2.70 21.21
C HIS A 253 6.13 -4.12 21.75
N LYS A 254 5.11 -4.36 22.60
CA LYS A 254 4.96 -5.63 23.31
C LYS A 254 4.44 -6.78 22.44
N LYS A 255 3.76 -6.48 21.35
CA LYS A 255 3.05 -7.46 20.51
C LYS A 255 3.52 -7.40 19.05
N ILE A 256 4.77 -7.78 18.81
CA ILE A 256 5.31 -7.95 17.46
C ILE A 256 5.32 -9.44 17.13
N ASN A 257 4.88 -9.78 15.92
CA ASN A 257 5.00 -11.07 15.26
C ASN A 257 5.87 -10.87 14.02
N SER A 258 7.12 -11.30 14.07
CA SER A 258 8.04 -11.19 12.95
C SER A 258 7.84 -12.32 11.94
N PHE A 259 8.07 -12.05 10.66
CA PHE A 259 8.08 -13.07 9.62
C PHE A 259 9.31 -12.92 8.71
N SER A 260 9.79 -14.03 8.20
CA SER A 260 10.93 -14.10 7.26
C SER A 260 10.78 -15.28 6.31
N LEU A 261 11.42 -15.18 5.14
CA LEU A 261 11.46 -16.28 4.20
C LEU A 261 12.26 -17.47 4.77
N ASP A 262 13.43 -17.20 5.35
CA ASP A 262 14.46 -18.19 5.71
C ASP A 262 15.03 -18.01 7.11
N ASP A 263 14.85 -16.85 7.78
CA ASP A 263 15.33 -16.68 9.15
C ASP A 263 14.40 -17.38 10.15
N LYS A 264 14.85 -18.54 10.64
CA LYS A 264 14.14 -19.38 11.62
C LYS A 264 14.01 -18.73 13.00
N SER A 265 14.65 -17.61 13.26
CA SER A 265 14.45 -16.82 14.48
C SER A 265 13.17 -15.96 14.44
N ALA A 266 12.58 -15.77 13.28
CA ALA A 266 11.28 -15.11 13.11
C ALA A 266 10.16 -15.94 13.73
N ASN A 267 9.08 -15.26 14.16
CA ASN A 267 7.89 -15.95 14.67
C ASN A 267 7.19 -16.81 13.61
N LEU A 268 7.30 -16.44 12.33
CA LEU A 268 6.76 -17.18 11.19
C LEU A 268 7.80 -17.23 10.08
N TYR A 269 8.08 -18.43 9.54
CA TYR A 269 9.02 -18.61 8.44
C TYR A 269 8.61 -19.76 7.51
N ALA A 270 9.10 -19.76 6.28
CA ALA A 270 8.91 -20.85 5.35
C ALA A 270 9.95 -21.95 5.64
N SER A 271 9.49 -23.17 5.84
CA SER A 271 10.36 -24.34 6.02
C SER A 271 10.65 -25.05 4.71
N ASN A 272 9.75 -24.93 3.74
CA ASN A 272 9.90 -25.42 2.38
C ASN A 272 9.04 -24.61 1.42
N VAL A 273 9.50 -24.39 0.20
CA VAL A 273 8.77 -23.71 -0.86
C VAL A 273 8.98 -24.45 -2.18
N ASP A 274 7.89 -24.92 -2.75
CA ASP A 274 7.84 -25.49 -4.10
C ASP A 274 7.20 -24.47 -5.05
N TYR A 275 8.06 -23.73 -5.76
CA TYR A 275 7.64 -22.62 -6.62
C TYR A 275 6.98 -23.08 -7.90
N SER A 276 5.91 -22.42 -8.29
CA SER A 276 5.23 -22.62 -9.57
C SER A 276 4.58 -21.32 -10.06
N LEU A 277 4.55 -21.12 -11.36
CA LEU A 277 3.83 -20.01 -12.00
C LEU A 277 2.31 -20.12 -11.88
N ASP A 278 1.79 -21.25 -11.46
CA ASP A 278 0.35 -21.48 -11.28
C ASP A 278 -0.05 -21.51 -9.80
N GLU A 279 0.57 -22.39 -9.04
CA GLU A 279 0.25 -22.61 -7.64
C GLU A 279 1.52 -23.05 -6.88
N THR A 280 2.08 -22.14 -6.10
CA THR A 280 3.22 -22.41 -5.21
C THR A 280 2.72 -23.08 -3.94
N THR A 281 3.39 -24.16 -3.52
CA THR A 281 3.16 -24.83 -2.23
C THR A 281 4.17 -24.33 -1.21
N ILE A 282 3.70 -23.90 -0.04
CA ILE A 282 4.54 -23.30 1.00
C ILE A 282 4.24 -24.00 2.33
N ASP A 283 5.25 -24.64 2.91
CA ASP A 283 5.20 -25.15 4.27
C ASP A 283 5.69 -24.10 5.26
N LEU A 284 4.83 -23.68 6.16
CA LEU A 284 5.06 -22.63 7.13
C LEU A 284 5.14 -23.18 8.54
N ILE A 285 6.10 -22.67 9.31
CA ILE A 285 6.21 -22.92 10.76
C ILE A 285 6.00 -21.61 11.49
N TYR A 286 5.11 -21.60 12.47
CA TYR A 286 4.89 -20.44 13.32
C TYR A 286 5.09 -20.78 14.79
N ASN A 287 5.83 -19.90 15.48
CA ASN A 287 6.20 -20.06 16.88
C ASN A 287 5.94 -18.75 17.64
N LYS A 288 5.27 -18.85 18.77
CA LYS A 288 4.98 -17.74 19.68
C LYS A 288 4.26 -16.57 19.00
N ILE A 289 3.35 -16.85 18.06
CA ILE A 289 2.48 -15.84 17.47
C ILE A 289 1.53 -15.32 18.55
N LYS A 290 1.56 -14.03 18.78
CA LYS A 290 0.71 -13.28 19.71
C LYS A 290 -0.59 -12.91 19.02
N THR A 291 -1.71 -13.19 19.65
CA THR A 291 -3.02 -13.02 19.04
C THR A 291 -3.83 -11.90 19.70
N LYS A 292 -4.88 -11.44 19.02
CA LYS A 292 -5.80 -10.40 19.49
C LYS A 292 -6.45 -10.80 20.82
N ASN A 293 -6.74 -12.09 21.02
CA ASN A 293 -7.34 -12.61 22.24
C ASN A 293 -6.35 -12.77 23.40
N GLY A 294 -5.07 -12.42 23.20
CA GLY A 294 -4.03 -12.53 24.22
C GLY A 294 -3.36 -13.92 24.30
N GLU A 295 -3.74 -14.84 23.44
CA GLU A 295 -3.11 -16.16 23.34
C GLU A 295 -1.77 -16.09 22.63
N VAL A 296 -0.93 -17.08 22.87
CA VAL A 296 0.32 -17.33 22.16
C VAL A 296 0.25 -18.70 21.51
N ILE A 297 0.28 -18.74 20.20
CA ILE A 297 0.06 -19.98 19.44
C ILE A 297 1.32 -20.42 18.69
N ASN A 298 1.42 -21.74 18.47
CA ASN A 298 2.47 -22.39 17.69
C ASN A 298 1.83 -23.42 16.77
N GLY A 299 2.46 -23.70 15.64
CA GLY A 299 1.96 -24.73 14.74
C GLY A 299 2.70 -24.79 13.41
N LYS A 300 2.10 -25.55 12.51
CA LYS A 300 2.55 -25.71 11.12
C LYS A 300 1.35 -25.66 10.20
N ILE A 301 1.49 -25.00 9.08
CA ILE A 301 0.44 -24.88 8.07
C ILE A 301 1.04 -25.00 6.66
N THR A 302 0.45 -25.80 5.82
CA THR A 302 0.79 -25.85 4.38
C THR A 302 -0.26 -25.08 3.61
N VAL A 303 0.17 -24.09 2.82
CA VAL A 303 -0.70 -23.30 1.97
C VAL A 303 -0.33 -23.47 0.50
N LYS A 304 -1.33 -23.36 -0.37
CA LYS A 304 -1.18 -23.36 -1.83
C LYS A 304 -1.81 -22.09 -2.36
N THR A 305 -1.04 -21.33 -3.13
CA THR A 305 -1.50 -20.03 -3.64
C THR A 305 -0.68 -19.56 -4.84
N PHE A 306 -1.18 -18.55 -5.54
CA PHE A 306 -0.42 -17.87 -6.57
C PHE A 306 0.69 -17.02 -5.94
N ALA A 307 1.91 -17.54 -5.91
CA ALA A 307 3.08 -16.89 -5.33
C ALA A 307 4.38 -17.30 -6.09
N PRO A 308 4.52 -16.95 -7.37
CA PRO A 308 5.54 -17.53 -8.25
C PRO A 308 6.98 -17.10 -7.91
N GLY A 309 7.19 -16.10 -7.07
CA GLY A 309 8.53 -15.63 -6.68
C GLY A 309 8.68 -15.46 -5.16
N SER A 310 9.92 -15.36 -4.69
CA SER A 310 10.27 -15.24 -3.27
C SER A 310 9.58 -14.05 -2.58
N HIS A 311 9.50 -12.91 -3.26
CA HIS A 311 8.81 -11.72 -2.74
C HIS A 311 7.28 -11.94 -2.59
N HIS A 312 6.67 -12.80 -3.41
CA HIS A 312 5.26 -13.20 -3.23
C HIS A 312 5.10 -14.12 -2.01
N VAL A 313 6.04 -15.05 -1.81
CA VAL A 313 6.03 -15.92 -0.62
C VAL A 313 6.21 -15.07 0.65
N LEU A 314 7.08 -14.05 0.62
CA LEU A 314 7.23 -13.12 1.74
C LEU A 314 5.91 -12.39 2.06
N ASN A 315 5.16 -11.97 1.04
CA ASN A 315 3.82 -11.38 1.22
C ASN A 315 2.84 -12.39 1.85
N VAL A 316 2.88 -13.66 1.42
CA VAL A 316 2.06 -14.74 2.01
C VAL A 316 2.36 -14.91 3.50
N LEU A 317 3.66 -14.91 3.88
CA LEU A 317 4.06 -14.97 5.28
C LEU A 317 3.45 -13.82 6.10
N GLY A 318 3.58 -12.57 5.63
CA GLY A 318 2.97 -11.42 6.29
C GLY A 318 1.45 -11.55 6.45
N VAL A 319 0.78 -12.03 5.41
CA VAL A 319 -0.68 -12.27 5.40
C VAL A 319 -1.09 -13.38 6.38
N VAL A 320 -0.38 -14.50 6.38
CA VAL A 320 -0.64 -15.62 7.33
C VAL A 320 -0.40 -15.16 8.76
N GLY A 321 0.71 -14.46 9.02
CA GLY A 321 1.01 -13.90 10.35
C GLY A 321 -0.10 -12.94 10.82
N THR A 322 -0.60 -12.08 9.93
CA THR A 322 -1.72 -11.16 10.21
C THR A 322 -3.01 -11.91 10.53
N ALA A 323 -3.36 -12.91 9.73
CA ALA A 323 -4.57 -13.71 9.92
C ALA A 323 -4.52 -14.52 11.24
N LEU A 324 -3.37 -15.17 11.55
CA LEU A 324 -3.15 -15.86 12.82
C LEU A 324 -3.24 -14.91 14.01
N SER A 325 -2.70 -13.69 13.89
CA SER A 325 -2.79 -12.65 14.93
C SER A 325 -4.22 -12.21 15.22
N LEU A 326 -5.11 -12.29 14.24
CA LEU A 326 -6.56 -12.06 14.39
C LEU A 326 -7.35 -13.28 14.87
N ASN A 327 -6.69 -14.38 15.25
CA ASN A 327 -7.31 -15.66 15.59
C ASN A 327 -8.15 -16.27 14.46
N ILE A 328 -7.79 -16.02 13.20
CA ILE A 328 -8.45 -16.66 12.06
C ILE A 328 -8.00 -18.12 11.98
N ASN A 329 -8.98 -19.00 11.83
CA ASN A 329 -8.74 -20.45 11.77
C ASN A 329 -7.88 -20.82 10.53
N GLU A 330 -6.94 -21.74 10.69
CA GLU A 330 -6.02 -22.21 9.64
C GLU A 330 -6.75 -22.65 8.37
N ASN A 331 -7.88 -23.36 8.47
CA ASN A 331 -8.65 -23.78 7.30
C ASN A 331 -9.18 -22.59 6.48
N LYS A 332 -9.55 -21.49 7.13
CA LYS A 332 -9.96 -20.25 6.44
C LYS A 332 -8.76 -19.62 5.76
N ILE A 333 -7.58 -19.64 6.38
CA ILE A 333 -6.33 -19.13 5.79
C ILE A 333 -5.97 -19.95 4.56
N ILE A 334 -5.95 -21.27 4.65
CA ILE A 334 -5.66 -22.19 3.53
C ILE A 334 -6.63 -21.96 2.37
N ASN A 335 -7.93 -21.96 2.66
CA ASN A 335 -8.96 -21.83 1.63
C ASN A 335 -8.95 -20.44 0.97
N GLY A 336 -8.74 -19.38 1.76
CA GLY A 336 -8.65 -18.02 1.24
C GLY A 336 -7.44 -17.84 0.31
N LEU A 337 -6.26 -18.28 0.75
CA LEU A 337 -5.04 -18.21 -0.07
C LEU A 337 -5.15 -19.07 -1.34
N LYS A 338 -5.80 -20.23 -1.27
CA LYS A 338 -6.06 -21.06 -2.45
C LYS A 338 -6.92 -20.34 -3.50
N ASN A 339 -7.76 -19.40 -3.11
CA ASN A 339 -8.61 -18.63 -4.05
C ASN A 339 -7.90 -17.40 -4.64
N TYR A 340 -6.76 -16.98 -4.08
CA TYR A 340 -5.99 -15.86 -4.61
C TYR A 340 -5.33 -16.23 -5.93
N ARG A 341 -5.53 -15.41 -6.98
CA ARG A 341 -5.03 -15.62 -8.35
C ARG A 341 -4.15 -14.47 -8.85
N GLY A 342 -3.57 -13.69 -7.94
CA GLY A 342 -2.83 -12.48 -8.31
C GLY A 342 -3.76 -11.28 -8.52
N ILE A 343 -3.16 -10.20 -8.95
CA ILE A 343 -3.84 -8.92 -9.21
C ILE A 343 -3.44 -8.44 -10.60
N PRO A 344 -4.38 -7.98 -11.43
CA PRO A 344 -4.05 -7.41 -12.74
C PRO A 344 -2.96 -6.33 -12.65
N GLY A 345 -1.91 -6.47 -13.46
CA GLY A 345 -0.76 -5.58 -13.46
C GLY A 345 0.27 -5.83 -12.36
N ARG A 346 0.11 -6.88 -11.53
CA ARG A 346 1.07 -7.26 -10.50
C ARG A 346 1.34 -8.74 -10.55
N THR A 347 2.31 -9.15 -11.37
CA THR A 347 2.59 -10.55 -11.69
C THR A 347 1.35 -11.29 -12.17
N ASN A 348 0.75 -10.80 -13.24
CA ASN A 348 -0.43 -11.43 -13.83
C ASN A 348 -0.04 -12.43 -14.91
N LYS A 349 -0.42 -13.70 -14.75
CA LYS A 349 -0.23 -14.74 -15.76
C LYS A 349 -1.47 -14.87 -16.64
N LYS A 350 -1.28 -14.86 -17.95
CA LYS A 350 -2.34 -15.14 -18.95
C LYS A 350 -1.78 -15.90 -20.12
N ASN A 351 -2.63 -16.59 -20.85
CA ASN A 351 -2.28 -17.22 -22.12
C ASN A 351 -2.81 -16.38 -23.28
N ILE A 352 -1.96 -16.15 -24.27
CA ILE A 352 -2.32 -15.47 -25.53
C ILE A 352 -1.95 -16.44 -26.64
N GLU A 353 -2.95 -16.95 -27.37
CA GLU A 353 -2.77 -17.99 -28.37
C GLU A 353 -1.99 -19.20 -27.81
N ASN A 354 -0.77 -19.42 -28.29
CA ASN A 354 0.10 -20.53 -27.92
C ASN A 354 1.22 -20.16 -26.95
N ILE A 355 1.24 -18.96 -26.41
CA ILE A 355 2.29 -18.50 -25.48
C ILE A 355 1.75 -18.14 -24.10
N THR A 356 2.59 -18.34 -23.10
CA THR A 356 2.35 -17.81 -21.74
C THR A 356 2.92 -16.41 -21.63
N VAL A 357 2.12 -15.50 -21.11
CA VAL A 357 2.51 -14.11 -20.83
C VAL A 357 2.42 -13.84 -19.34
N ILE A 358 3.49 -13.29 -18.76
CA ILE A 358 3.53 -12.78 -17.41
C ILE A 358 3.65 -11.26 -17.50
N GLU A 359 2.75 -10.54 -16.85
CA GLU A 359 2.71 -9.07 -16.87
C GLU A 359 3.08 -8.49 -15.51
N GLU A 360 4.08 -7.62 -15.51
CA GLU A 360 4.42 -6.70 -14.44
C GLU A 360 4.18 -5.28 -14.93
N ILE A 361 3.02 -4.70 -14.64
CA ILE A 361 2.63 -3.37 -15.09
C ILE A 361 2.22 -2.54 -13.87
N ASN A 362 3.13 -1.78 -13.33
CA ASN A 362 2.83 -0.90 -12.21
C ASN A 362 3.75 0.33 -12.18
N PRO A 363 3.31 1.45 -11.58
CA PRO A 363 4.06 2.70 -11.58
C PRO A 363 5.33 2.67 -10.72
N GLY A 364 5.42 1.75 -9.77
CA GLY A 364 6.55 1.63 -8.83
C GLY A 364 7.59 0.58 -9.21
N ILE A 365 7.67 0.16 -10.49
CA ILE A 365 8.72 -0.75 -10.94
C ILE A 365 10.09 -0.07 -10.79
N ASN A 366 11.02 -0.77 -10.14
CA ASN A 366 12.43 -0.41 -10.00
C ASN A 366 13.31 -1.60 -10.42
N THR A 367 14.63 -1.42 -10.43
CA THR A 367 15.59 -2.45 -10.87
C THR A 367 15.45 -3.76 -10.09
N LYS A 368 15.29 -3.70 -8.75
CA LYS A 368 15.08 -4.91 -7.92
C LYS A 368 13.79 -5.65 -8.26
N ALA A 369 12.72 -4.93 -8.59
CA ALA A 369 11.47 -5.55 -9.03
C ALA A 369 11.62 -6.23 -10.40
N ILE A 370 12.38 -5.63 -11.33
CA ILE A 370 12.71 -6.23 -12.63
C ILE A 370 13.50 -7.53 -12.40
N GLU A 371 14.56 -7.48 -11.62
CA GLU A 371 15.38 -8.65 -11.27
C GLU A 371 14.56 -9.77 -10.63
N ALA A 372 13.73 -9.43 -9.64
CA ALA A 372 12.84 -10.40 -8.99
C ALA A 372 11.85 -11.05 -9.95
N SER A 373 11.33 -10.28 -10.93
CA SER A 373 10.42 -10.80 -11.96
C SER A 373 11.14 -11.74 -12.94
N ILE A 374 12.39 -11.46 -13.26
CA ILE A 374 13.23 -12.33 -14.11
C ILE A 374 13.56 -13.64 -13.37
N ASN A 375 13.91 -13.55 -12.10
CA ASN A 375 14.32 -14.71 -11.29
C ASN A 375 13.18 -15.69 -10.99
N MET A 376 11.91 -15.30 -11.18
CA MET A 376 10.77 -16.23 -11.04
C MET A 376 10.51 -17.08 -12.29
N LEU A 377 11.15 -16.80 -13.43
CA LEU A 377 10.93 -17.56 -14.65
C LEU A 377 11.48 -18.99 -14.51
N PRO A 378 10.73 -20.01 -14.96
CA PRO A 378 11.12 -21.41 -14.78
C PRO A 378 12.26 -21.84 -15.69
N ASP A 379 12.43 -21.16 -16.83
CA ASP A 379 13.40 -21.52 -17.88
C ASP A 379 13.70 -20.35 -18.82
N ASP A 380 14.50 -20.60 -19.85
CA ASP A 380 14.94 -19.63 -20.85
C ASP A 380 13.99 -19.48 -22.05
N SER A 381 12.79 -20.07 -21.99
CA SER A 381 11.81 -19.97 -23.06
C SER A 381 11.12 -18.61 -23.16
N TYR A 382 11.40 -17.71 -22.24
CA TYR A 382 10.80 -16.39 -22.15
C TYR A 382 11.64 -15.32 -22.85
N ILE A 383 10.98 -14.48 -23.65
CA ILE A 383 11.51 -13.16 -24.01
C ILE A 383 11.15 -12.18 -22.89
N ILE A 384 12.11 -11.34 -22.46
CA ILE A 384 11.91 -10.35 -21.44
C ILE A 384 11.73 -8.98 -22.10
N SER A 385 10.59 -8.34 -21.95
CA SER A 385 10.38 -6.96 -22.39
C SER A 385 10.45 -6.01 -21.22
N ILE A 386 11.30 -4.98 -21.31
CA ILE A 386 11.46 -3.95 -20.29
C ILE A 386 11.14 -2.58 -20.90
N GLY A 387 10.31 -1.80 -20.21
CA GLY A 387 9.95 -0.46 -20.66
C GLY A 387 9.19 0.35 -19.63
N GLY A 388 8.68 1.49 -20.05
CA GLY A 388 7.88 2.34 -19.18
C GLY A 388 7.69 3.75 -19.70
N ASP A 389 6.87 4.49 -18.94
CA ASP A 389 6.61 5.91 -19.11
C ASP A 389 7.25 6.67 -17.92
N TYR A 390 7.60 7.96 -18.11
CA TYR A 390 8.08 8.87 -17.04
C TYR A 390 6.92 9.64 -16.39
N GLY A 391 7.23 10.33 -15.28
CA GLY A 391 6.31 11.25 -14.60
C GLY A 391 5.09 10.57 -13.96
N ILE A 392 5.18 9.26 -13.62
CA ILE A 392 4.06 8.51 -13.06
C ILE A 392 4.09 8.51 -11.54
N THR A 393 5.28 8.53 -10.96
CA THR A 393 5.52 8.64 -9.51
C THR A 393 6.57 9.71 -9.24
N CYS A 394 6.66 10.18 -7.99
CA CYS A 394 7.67 11.17 -7.58
C CYS A 394 9.12 10.64 -7.70
N GLU A 395 9.28 9.33 -7.74
CA GLU A 395 10.56 8.64 -7.87
C GLU A 395 10.63 8.02 -9.25
N GLU A 396 11.67 8.34 -10.01
CA GLU A 396 11.92 7.75 -11.32
C GLU A 396 12.78 6.48 -11.19
N ILE A 397 12.78 5.66 -12.24
CA ILE A 397 13.58 4.44 -12.30
C ILE A 397 15.07 4.78 -12.44
N ASP A 398 15.92 4.06 -11.73
CA ASP A 398 17.37 4.15 -11.92
C ASP A 398 17.77 3.40 -13.21
N GLU A 399 17.91 4.16 -14.31
CA GLU A 399 18.23 3.60 -15.62
C GLU A 399 19.61 2.99 -15.67
N ASN A 400 20.60 3.56 -14.95
CA ASN A 400 21.97 3.03 -14.93
C ASN A 400 21.99 1.64 -14.27
N ALA A 401 21.27 1.47 -13.17
CA ALA A 401 21.15 0.16 -12.54
C ALA A 401 20.41 -0.87 -13.43
N VAL A 402 19.43 -0.43 -14.24
CA VAL A 402 18.77 -1.31 -15.21
C VAL A 402 19.69 -1.66 -16.37
N VAL A 403 20.49 -0.72 -16.87
CA VAL A 403 21.53 -0.96 -17.89
C VAL A 403 22.53 -2.01 -17.40
N GLU A 404 23.05 -1.85 -16.18
CA GLU A 404 23.97 -2.80 -15.56
C GLU A 404 23.34 -4.20 -15.44
N LEU A 405 22.10 -4.27 -14.96
CA LEU A 405 21.34 -5.53 -14.90
C LEU A 405 21.24 -6.19 -16.29
N ILE A 406 20.86 -5.44 -17.32
CA ILE A 406 20.68 -5.94 -18.69
C ILE A 406 22.01 -6.43 -19.27
N ASN A 407 23.11 -5.70 -19.07
CA ASN A 407 24.43 -6.09 -19.60
C ASN A 407 24.94 -7.39 -18.98
N ASN A 408 24.54 -7.70 -17.74
CA ASN A 408 24.92 -8.92 -17.03
C ASN A 408 23.97 -10.12 -17.27
N LEU A 409 22.83 -9.91 -17.98
CA LEU A 409 21.88 -10.98 -18.25
C LEU A 409 22.14 -11.69 -19.58
N ASP A 410 22.23 -13.02 -19.56
CA ASP A 410 22.26 -13.83 -20.78
C ASP A 410 20.83 -14.29 -21.14
N LYS A 411 20.00 -13.36 -21.54
CA LYS A 411 18.57 -13.58 -21.89
C LYS A 411 18.18 -12.79 -23.14
N ASP A 412 17.13 -13.23 -23.82
CA ASP A 412 16.49 -12.52 -24.92
C ASP A 412 15.71 -11.30 -24.39
N ILE A 413 16.22 -10.09 -24.64
CA ILE A 413 15.65 -8.85 -24.14
C ILE A 413 15.09 -7.99 -25.27
N LEU A 414 13.92 -7.38 -25.03
CA LEU A 414 13.32 -6.33 -25.84
C LEU A 414 13.16 -5.07 -25.01
N LEU A 415 13.35 -3.92 -25.63
CA LEU A 415 13.11 -2.63 -24.98
C LEU A 415 11.92 -1.91 -25.63
N THR A 416 11.11 -1.20 -24.83
CA THR A 416 9.91 -0.51 -25.31
C THR A 416 9.59 0.73 -24.47
N GLY A 417 8.77 1.65 -25.02
CA GLY A 417 8.38 2.89 -24.33
C GLY A 417 9.50 3.90 -24.18
N GLU A 418 9.25 4.97 -23.44
CA GLU A 418 10.21 6.07 -23.24
C GLU A 418 11.43 5.62 -22.42
N VAL A 419 11.19 4.95 -21.28
CA VAL A 419 12.24 4.38 -20.43
C VAL A 419 13.12 3.40 -21.22
N GLY A 420 12.49 2.47 -21.98
CA GLY A 420 13.24 1.52 -22.80
C GLY A 420 14.08 2.18 -23.88
N ARG A 421 13.66 3.32 -24.42
CA ARG A 421 14.44 4.09 -25.41
C ARG A 421 15.72 4.69 -24.80
N ASN A 422 15.62 5.25 -23.60
CA ASN A 422 16.77 5.82 -22.91
C ASN A 422 17.77 4.72 -22.50
N ILE A 423 17.28 3.60 -21.95
CA ILE A 423 18.10 2.45 -21.64
C ILE A 423 18.86 1.94 -22.87
N LEU A 424 18.21 1.87 -24.05
CA LEU A 424 18.81 1.41 -25.29
C LEU A 424 20.07 2.18 -25.68
N ASN A 425 20.12 3.48 -25.38
CA ASN A 425 21.25 4.34 -25.74
C ASN A 425 22.51 4.06 -24.90
N ASN A 426 22.38 3.33 -23.78
CA ASN A 426 23.42 3.13 -22.78
C ASN A 426 23.82 1.65 -22.57
N VAL A 427 23.12 0.69 -23.23
CA VAL A 427 23.47 -0.74 -23.14
C VAL A 427 24.60 -1.11 -24.08
N ASP A 428 25.52 -2.02 -23.64
CA ASP A 428 26.70 -2.44 -24.38
C ASP A 428 26.43 -3.52 -25.44
N ARG A 429 25.20 -4.07 -25.45
CA ARG A 429 24.79 -5.16 -26.34
C ARG A 429 23.70 -4.71 -27.33
N LYS A 430 23.64 -5.36 -28.47
CA LYS A 430 22.61 -5.09 -29.47
C LYS A 430 21.25 -5.64 -29.00
N ILE A 431 20.33 -4.74 -28.68
CA ILE A 431 18.96 -5.08 -28.22
C ILE A 431 17.93 -4.53 -29.20
N LYS A 432 16.87 -5.32 -29.45
CA LYS A 432 15.77 -4.87 -30.31
C LYS A 432 14.85 -3.93 -29.53
N PHE A 433 14.51 -2.80 -30.16
CA PHE A 433 13.56 -1.84 -29.65
C PHE A 433 12.24 -1.91 -30.43
N ILE A 434 11.12 -1.94 -29.73
CA ILE A 434 9.76 -1.87 -30.29
C ILE A 434 9.04 -0.71 -29.64
N SER A 435 8.78 0.37 -30.40
CA SER A 435 8.25 1.62 -29.84
C SER A 435 6.85 1.50 -29.26
N ASN A 436 5.98 0.70 -29.85
CA ASN A 436 4.62 0.47 -29.36
C ASN A 436 4.59 -0.76 -28.43
N PRO A 437 4.31 -0.58 -27.12
CA PRO A 437 4.26 -1.71 -26.17
C PRO A 437 3.28 -2.83 -26.57
N ALA A 438 2.15 -2.50 -27.22
CA ALA A 438 1.19 -3.51 -27.65
C ALA A 438 1.78 -4.47 -28.70
N LYS A 439 2.70 -4.01 -29.57
CA LYS A 439 3.36 -4.84 -30.59
C LYS A 439 4.35 -5.86 -30.01
N ILE A 440 4.70 -5.75 -28.74
CA ILE A 440 5.55 -6.74 -28.03
C ILE A 440 4.84 -8.08 -27.97
N TYR A 441 3.54 -8.09 -27.71
CA TYR A 441 2.73 -9.31 -27.65
C TYR A 441 2.68 -10.00 -29.02
N ASP A 442 2.41 -9.24 -30.09
CA ASP A 442 2.41 -9.76 -31.47
C ASP A 442 3.78 -10.34 -31.84
N PHE A 443 4.86 -9.67 -31.41
CA PHE A 443 6.22 -10.16 -31.64
C PHE A 443 6.48 -11.49 -30.94
N ALA A 444 6.07 -11.62 -29.67
CA ALA A 444 6.24 -12.87 -28.90
C ALA A 444 5.43 -14.03 -29.52
N VAL A 445 4.18 -13.79 -29.87
CA VAL A 445 3.30 -14.76 -30.56
C VAL A 445 3.93 -15.21 -31.87
N LYS A 446 4.34 -14.26 -32.72
CA LYS A 446 4.94 -14.59 -34.04
C LYS A 446 6.21 -15.43 -33.94
N ASN A 447 6.99 -15.26 -32.85
CA ASN A 447 8.22 -16.01 -32.62
C ASN A 447 7.98 -17.29 -31.78
N ASN A 448 6.75 -17.59 -31.39
CA ASN A 448 6.37 -18.71 -30.54
C ASN A 448 7.21 -18.78 -29.24
N LYS A 449 7.38 -17.61 -28.57
CA LYS A 449 8.15 -17.46 -27.33
C LYS A 449 7.25 -16.96 -26.23
N ASN A 450 7.36 -17.52 -25.04
CA ASN A 450 6.73 -16.98 -23.84
C ASN A 450 7.23 -15.55 -23.56
N LEU A 451 6.45 -14.75 -22.87
CA LEU A 451 6.75 -13.33 -22.64
C LEU A 451 6.69 -12.96 -21.16
N LEU A 452 7.77 -12.40 -20.63
CA LEU A 452 7.73 -11.58 -19.42
C LEU A 452 7.66 -10.10 -19.84
N PHE A 453 6.52 -9.46 -19.64
CA PHE A 453 6.27 -8.08 -20.01
C PHE A 453 6.34 -7.17 -18.78
N ILE A 454 7.44 -6.43 -18.64
CA ILE A 454 7.68 -5.50 -17.55
C ILE A 454 7.53 -4.08 -18.07
N TYR A 455 6.53 -3.33 -17.53
CA TYR A 455 6.26 -2.00 -18.01
C TYR A 455 5.87 -1.06 -16.86
N ARG A 456 6.68 -0.01 -16.65
CA ARG A 456 6.42 1.01 -15.64
C ARG A 456 5.34 1.96 -16.12
N SER A 457 4.09 1.73 -15.70
CA SER A 457 2.92 2.55 -16.00
C SER A 457 1.74 2.19 -15.10
N GLU A 458 0.68 3.01 -15.13
CA GLU A 458 -0.60 2.58 -14.58
C GLU A 458 -1.23 1.52 -15.50
N TYR A 459 -1.59 0.38 -14.92
CA TYR A 459 -2.18 -0.76 -15.68
C TYR A 459 -3.35 -0.31 -16.58
N LYS A 460 -4.24 0.56 -16.07
CA LYS A 460 -5.41 1.06 -16.82
C LYS A 460 -5.04 1.96 -18.01
N LYS A 461 -3.91 2.65 -17.97
CA LYS A 461 -3.46 3.47 -19.11
C LYS A 461 -2.98 2.59 -20.25
N LEU A 462 -2.28 1.51 -19.93
CA LEU A 462 -1.75 0.58 -20.93
C LEU A 462 -2.84 -0.28 -21.55
N SER A 463 -3.83 -0.76 -20.76
CA SER A 463 -4.94 -1.56 -21.26
C SER A 463 -5.90 -0.83 -22.22
N LYS A 464 -5.76 0.48 -22.35
CA LYS A 464 -6.51 1.33 -23.30
C LYS A 464 -5.71 1.66 -24.57
N ARG A 465 -4.43 1.30 -24.64
CA ARG A 465 -3.56 1.49 -25.79
C ARG A 465 -3.55 0.23 -26.66
#